data_480e653092a9c4b9ee94f866516436b8
#
_entry.id   480e653092a9c4b9ee94f866516436b8
#
_cell.length_a   1.000
_cell.length_b   1.000
_cell.length_c   1.000
_cell.angle_alpha   90.00
_cell.angle_beta   90.00
_cell.angle_gamma   90.00
#
_symmetry.space_group_name_H-M   'P 1'
#
loop_
_entity.id
_entity.type
_entity.pdbx_description
1 polymer ?
#
loop_
_entity_poly.entity_id
_entity_poly.type
_entity_poly.pdbx_seq_one_letter_code
_entity_poly.pdbx_strand_id
1 'polypeptide(L)'
;MISMVANAWYPINYFRLSFGKSESLYDAVLTLQREYNIPINIGINELTELLQTLIQHREVRKLLNFLQQNVPFRFLRPWIDTSDDRQTVLRSQTFENGCLYKLERIDHIWWVEINPLWLPYLRENYDILTSFAYWGLTNFLQVRNPNVPNIPNKLIKKEERSSLLEQRKFWNTAINNGLVVRCLYTDKLLAVREYELDHFIPWSFVSHDLLWNLMPADASINSSKSNKLPDLKLYLPKLAEAHQAALRINLEIGRQNKLMEDYLSLGHTPQDVAMMDREHLLDCFFQTFTPMTQIAHNMGFESWKY
;
A
#
# COMPACT_ATOMS: atom_id res chain seq x y z
N MET A 1 20.05 -7.38 6.53
CA MET A 1 19.42 -6.23 7.20
C MET A 1 18.84 -5.24 6.20
N ILE A 2 19.65 -4.66 5.32
CA ILE A 2 19.23 -3.62 4.35
C ILE A 2 18.03 -4.06 3.53
N SER A 3 18.08 -5.23 2.89
CA SER A 3 16.96 -5.76 2.09
C SER A 3 15.67 -5.95 2.90
N MET A 4 15.77 -6.33 4.17
CA MET A 4 14.59 -6.45 5.04
C MET A 4 13.94 -5.09 5.29
N VAL A 5 14.74 -4.08 5.59
CA VAL A 5 14.28 -2.69 5.77
C VAL A 5 13.69 -2.14 4.48
N ALA A 6 14.38 -2.32 3.35
CA ALA A 6 13.93 -1.83 2.05
C ALA A 6 12.59 -2.44 1.63
N ASN A 7 12.41 -3.76 1.80
CA ASN A 7 11.13 -4.42 1.50
C ASN A 7 10.00 -4.05 2.46
N ALA A 8 10.31 -3.70 3.72
CA ALA A 8 9.33 -3.25 4.69
C ALA A 8 8.98 -1.75 4.57
N TRP A 9 9.75 -0.97 3.82
CA TRP A 9 9.65 0.48 3.77
C TRP A 9 8.28 0.98 3.35
N TYR A 10 7.80 0.52 2.19
CA TYR A 10 6.48 0.91 1.68
C TYR A 10 5.33 0.38 2.51
N PRO A 11 5.29 -0.92 2.85
CA PRO A 11 4.27 -1.44 3.76
C PRO A 11 4.11 -0.61 5.03
N ILE A 12 5.21 -0.16 5.63
CA ILE A 12 5.19 0.59 6.89
C ILE A 12 4.93 2.09 6.66
N ASN A 13 5.75 2.75 5.86
CA ASN A 13 5.71 4.22 5.76
C ASN A 13 4.61 4.75 4.83
N TYR A 14 4.40 4.08 3.70
CA TYR A 14 3.45 4.55 2.69
C TYR A 14 2.05 3.97 2.90
N PHE A 15 1.95 2.67 3.13
CA PHE A 15 0.68 1.98 3.32
C PHE A 15 0.24 1.90 4.79
N ARG A 16 1.13 2.24 5.72
CA ARG A 16 0.89 2.30 7.18
C ARG A 16 0.38 0.98 7.77
N LEU A 17 0.83 -0.15 7.22
CA LEU A 17 0.45 -1.47 7.70
C LEU A 17 1.08 -1.77 9.06
N SER A 18 0.29 -2.33 9.96
CA SER A 18 0.79 -2.86 11.23
C SER A 18 1.47 -4.21 11.01
N PHE A 19 2.66 -4.37 11.56
CA PHE A 19 3.38 -5.65 11.63
C PHE A 19 3.16 -6.36 12.97
N GLY A 20 2.49 -5.71 13.92
CA GLY A 20 2.23 -6.23 15.28
C GLY A 20 2.83 -5.34 16.37
N LYS A 21 2.39 -5.56 17.61
CA LYS A 21 2.77 -4.71 18.75
C LYS A 21 4.23 -4.84 19.23
N SER A 22 4.95 -5.89 18.80
CA SER A 22 6.31 -6.20 19.27
C SER A 22 7.34 -6.20 18.13
N GLU A 23 7.05 -5.51 17.06
CA GLU A 23 7.84 -5.57 15.83
C GLU A 23 8.92 -4.49 15.82
N SER A 24 10.09 -4.85 16.30
CA SER A 24 11.29 -3.99 16.25
C SER A 24 11.62 -3.48 14.83
N LEU A 25 11.21 -4.21 13.77
CA LEU A 25 11.37 -3.79 12.39
C LEU A 25 10.50 -2.56 12.07
N TYR A 26 9.25 -2.54 12.56
CA TYR A 26 8.35 -1.39 12.39
C TYR A 26 8.95 -0.13 13.02
N ASP A 27 9.38 -0.23 14.27
CA ASP A 27 9.99 0.89 15.00
C ASP A 27 11.29 1.37 14.36
N ALA A 28 12.13 0.44 13.89
CA ALA A 28 13.38 0.76 13.21
C ALA A 28 13.15 1.51 11.89
N VAL A 29 12.17 1.08 11.09
CA VAL A 29 11.82 1.74 9.81
C VAL A 29 11.30 3.16 10.07
N LEU A 30 10.41 3.35 11.04
CA LEU A 30 9.91 4.68 11.40
C LEU A 30 11.00 5.58 11.96
N THR A 31 11.92 5.05 12.78
CA THR A 31 13.05 5.79 13.31
C THR A 31 13.98 6.26 12.20
N LEU A 32 14.34 5.36 11.27
CA LEU A 32 15.16 5.73 10.11
C LEU A 32 14.49 6.83 9.26
N GLN A 33 13.19 6.69 9.00
CA GLN A 33 12.44 7.67 8.22
C GLN A 33 12.49 9.06 8.87
N ARG A 34 12.32 9.15 10.20
CA ARG A 34 12.27 10.41 10.94
C ARG A 34 13.64 11.03 11.15
N GLU A 35 14.60 10.27 11.64
CA GLU A 35 15.93 10.79 12.01
C GLU A 35 16.76 11.20 10.81
N TYR A 36 16.58 10.53 9.68
CA TYR A 36 17.33 10.80 8.45
C TYR A 36 16.50 11.52 7.38
N ASN A 37 15.26 11.93 7.69
CA ASN A 37 14.33 12.62 6.78
C ASN A 37 14.18 11.91 5.43
N ILE A 38 14.14 10.59 5.45
CA ILE A 38 14.05 9.80 4.21
C ILE A 38 12.63 9.91 3.65
N PRO A 39 12.46 10.27 2.36
CA PRO A 39 11.14 10.35 1.74
C PRO A 39 10.39 9.03 1.81
N ILE A 40 9.11 9.05 2.18
CA ILE A 40 8.28 7.83 2.30
C ILE A 40 8.07 7.14 0.95
N ASN A 41 8.19 7.86 -0.15
CA ASN A 41 8.01 7.40 -1.52
C ASN A 41 9.34 7.21 -2.29
N ILE A 42 10.48 7.20 -1.59
CA ILE A 42 11.82 6.96 -2.17
C ILE A 42 11.86 5.69 -3.01
N GLY A 43 12.58 5.68 -4.13
CA GLY A 43 12.78 4.48 -4.95
C GLY A 43 13.50 3.37 -4.18
N ILE A 44 13.15 2.10 -4.40
CA ILE A 44 13.74 0.98 -3.64
C ILE A 44 15.25 0.87 -3.85
N ASN A 45 15.74 1.15 -5.07
CA ASN A 45 17.16 1.13 -5.37
C ASN A 45 17.90 2.27 -4.66
N GLU A 46 17.36 3.49 -4.75
CA GLU A 46 17.88 4.68 -4.06
C GLU A 46 17.88 4.48 -2.53
N LEU A 47 16.80 3.93 -1.98
CA LEU A 47 16.73 3.57 -0.56
C LEU A 47 17.80 2.55 -0.19
N THR A 48 18.02 1.54 -1.02
CA THR A 48 19.02 0.50 -0.76
C THR A 48 20.44 1.09 -0.72
N GLU A 49 20.78 1.95 -1.66
CA GLU A 49 22.07 2.66 -1.71
C GLU A 49 22.25 3.58 -0.50
N LEU A 50 21.19 4.33 -0.14
CA LEU A 50 21.20 5.18 1.05
C LEU A 50 21.41 4.36 2.32
N LEU A 51 20.71 3.24 2.48
CA LEU A 51 20.87 2.35 3.63
C LEU A 51 22.25 1.70 3.68
N GLN A 52 22.89 1.40 2.53
CA GLN A 52 24.28 0.92 2.49
C GLN A 52 25.27 1.96 3.02
N THR A 53 25.01 3.24 2.78
CA THR A 53 25.79 4.34 3.33
C THR A 53 25.49 4.52 4.81
N LEU A 54 24.22 4.58 5.19
CA LEU A 54 23.81 4.81 6.57
C LEU A 54 24.23 3.71 7.54
N ILE A 55 24.31 2.45 7.09
CA ILE A 55 24.73 1.32 7.94
C ILE A 55 26.19 1.45 8.44
N GLN A 56 26.99 2.33 7.84
CA GLN A 56 28.34 2.65 8.33
C GLN A 56 28.27 3.44 9.64
N HIS A 57 27.19 4.16 9.90
CA HIS A 57 27.00 4.87 11.17
C HIS A 57 26.69 3.88 12.29
N ARG A 58 27.39 4.05 13.42
CA ARG A 58 27.27 3.15 14.58
C ARG A 58 25.82 3.04 15.08
N GLU A 59 25.10 4.16 15.12
CA GLU A 59 23.73 4.22 15.64
C GLU A 59 22.74 3.44 14.74
N VAL A 60 22.86 3.58 13.41
CA VAL A 60 22.04 2.82 12.46
C VAL A 60 22.34 1.32 12.56
N ARG A 61 23.62 0.96 12.67
CA ARG A 61 24.03 -0.44 12.87
C ARG A 61 23.44 -1.01 14.15
N LYS A 62 23.49 -0.27 15.24
CA LYS A 62 22.90 -0.65 16.53
C LYS A 62 21.39 -0.82 16.42
N LEU A 63 20.71 0.13 15.77
CA LEU A 63 19.27 0.10 15.54
C LEU A 63 18.83 -1.16 14.77
N LEU A 64 19.60 -1.59 13.75
CA LEU A 64 19.25 -2.73 12.90
C LEU A 64 19.83 -4.07 13.37
N ASN A 65 20.62 -4.09 14.43
CA ASN A 65 21.38 -5.28 14.86
C ASN A 65 20.45 -6.44 15.28
N PHE A 66 19.24 -6.14 15.80
CA PHE A 66 18.25 -7.17 16.17
C PHE A 66 17.82 -8.06 15.00
N LEU A 67 17.87 -7.55 13.75
CA LEU A 67 17.54 -8.32 12.55
C LEU A 67 18.50 -9.49 12.30
N GLN A 68 19.71 -9.41 12.85
CA GLN A 68 20.71 -10.48 12.77
C GLN A 68 20.63 -11.47 13.94
N GLN A 69 19.92 -11.15 15.02
CA GLN A 69 19.93 -11.92 16.26
C GLN A 69 19.07 -13.18 16.20
N ASN A 70 17.97 -13.17 15.44
CA ASN A 70 17.00 -14.26 15.45
C ASN A 70 16.83 -14.92 14.09
N VAL A 71 16.52 -14.15 13.05
CA VAL A 71 16.10 -14.69 11.75
C VAL A 71 17.08 -15.65 11.13
N PRO A 72 18.40 -15.35 11.03
CA PRO A 72 19.35 -16.25 10.38
C PRO A 72 19.48 -17.61 11.09
N PHE A 73 19.36 -17.63 12.41
CA PHE A 73 19.49 -18.87 13.20
C PHE A 73 18.19 -19.67 13.19
N ARG A 74 17.05 -19.02 13.35
CA ARG A 74 15.74 -19.68 13.41
C ARG A 74 15.32 -20.27 12.07
N PHE A 75 15.77 -19.68 10.97
CA PHE A 75 15.49 -20.19 9.62
C PHE A 75 16.16 -21.54 9.34
N LEU A 76 17.24 -21.88 10.04
CA LEU A 76 17.93 -23.18 9.91
C LEU A 76 17.29 -24.31 10.74
N ARG A 77 16.32 -24.03 11.59
CA ARG A 77 15.70 -25.06 12.46
C ARG A 77 15.15 -26.29 11.74
N PRO A 78 14.59 -26.20 10.52
CA PRO A 78 14.12 -27.40 9.83
C PRO A 78 15.23 -28.43 9.57
N TRP A 79 16.49 -28.00 9.52
CA TRP A 79 17.65 -28.87 9.32
C TRP A 79 18.45 -29.11 10.59
N ILE A 80 18.54 -28.07 11.43
CA ILE A 80 19.36 -28.07 12.64
C ILE A 80 18.44 -27.81 13.83
N ASP A 81 17.92 -28.90 14.41
CA ASP A 81 17.00 -28.82 15.56
C ASP A 81 17.80 -28.50 16.83
N THR A 82 17.91 -27.22 17.14
CA THR A 82 18.48 -26.69 18.37
C THR A 82 17.95 -25.30 18.66
N SER A 83 17.87 -24.96 19.95
CA SER A 83 17.57 -23.59 20.42
C SER A 83 18.84 -22.77 20.71
N ASP A 84 20.00 -23.41 20.70
CA ASP A 84 21.29 -22.77 20.95
C ASP A 84 21.90 -22.25 19.64
N ASP A 85 22.03 -20.92 19.54
CA ASP A 85 22.57 -20.24 18.37
C ASP A 85 24.03 -20.62 18.08
N ARG A 86 24.84 -20.95 19.14
CA ARG A 86 26.22 -21.41 18.97
C ARG A 86 26.25 -22.76 18.30
N GLN A 87 25.39 -23.67 18.71
CA GLN A 87 25.25 -24.98 18.09
C GLN A 87 24.76 -24.87 16.65
N THR A 88 23.81 -23.96 16.37
CA THR A 88 23.36 -23.66 14.99
C THR A 88 24.52 -23.23 14.12
N VAL A 89 25.38 -22.32 14.58
CA VAL A 89 26.58 -21.87 13.83
C VAL A 89 27.52 -23.05 13.59
N LEU A 90 27.88 -23.79 14.64
CA LEU A 90 28.84 -24.89 14.54
C LEU A 90 28.38 -25.98 13.57
N ARG A 91 27.14 -26.42 13.68
CA ARG A 91 26.57 -27.50 12.85
C ARG A 91 26.31 -27.03 11.41
N SER A 92 26.09 -25.76 11.19
CA SER A 92 25.93 -25.20 9.84
C SER A 92 27.23 -25.22 9.04
N GLN A 93 28.43 -25.22 9.68
CA GLN A 93 29.72 -25.21 8.97
C GLN A 93 29.91 -26.43 8.05
N THR A 94 29.33 -27.55 8.42
CA THR A 94 29.41 -28.80 7.63
C THR A 94 28.16 -29.03 6.77
N PHE A 95 27.28 -28.03 6.67
CA PHE A 95 25.96 -28.16 6.05
C PHE A 95 25.18 -29.37 6.59
N GLU A 96 25.20 -29.56 7.90
CA GLU A 96 24.54 -30.69 8.54
C GLU A 96 23.09 -30.83 8.07
N ASN A 97 22.68 -32.08 7.79
CA ASN A 97 21.39 -32.45 7.19
C ASN A 97 21.08 -31.72 5.86
N GLY A 98 22.09 -31.26 5.14
CA GLY A 98 21.93 -30.51 3.91
C GLY A 98 21.30 -29.12 4.14
N CYS A 99 21.56 -28.46 5.28
CA CYS A 99 20.97 -27.16 5.59
C CYS A 99 21.24 -26.13 4.51
N LEU A 100 20.34 -25.14 4.41
CA LEU A 100 20.29 -24.19 3.31
C LEU A 100 21.54 -23.30 3.22
N TYR A 101 22.14 -22.93 4.36
CA TYR A 101 23.32 -22.08 4.41
C TYR A 101 24.13 -22.33 5.68
N LYS A 102 25.38 -21.91 5.65
CA LYS A 102 26.19 -21.76 6.86
C LYS A 102 26.25 -20.32 7.32
N LEU A 103 26.42 -20.13 8.62
CA LEU A 103 26.57 -18.85 9.28
C LEU A 103 28.01 -18.65 9.69
N GLU A 104 28.63 -17.58 9.27
CA GLU A 104 30.00 -17.23 9.61
C GLU A 104 30.07 -15.80 10.16
N ARG A 105 30.95 -15.57 11.11
CA ARG A 105 31.17 -14.24 11.67
C ARG A 105 32.59 -13.77 11.37
N ILE A 106 32.71 -12.79 10.46
CA ILE A 106 33.98 -12.18 10.06
C ILE A 106 33.93 -10.71 10.47
N ASP A 107 34.94 -10.22 11.19
CA ASP A 107 35.05 -8.82 11.65
C ASP A 107 33.77 -8.30 12.32
N HIS A 108 33.18 -9.11 13.18
CA HIS A 108 31.92 -8.83 13.89
C HIS A 108 30.66 -8.74 12.99
N ILE A 109 30.76 -9.05 11.70
CA ILE A 109 29.66 -9.08 10.74
C ILE A 109 29.26 -10.53 10.49
N TRP A 110 27.95 -10.81 10.48
CA TRP A 110 27.41 -12.11 10.10
C TRP A 110 27.31 -12.24 8.59
N TRP A 111 27.83 -13.33 8.08
CA TRP A 111 27.78 -13.75 6.68
C TRP A 111 26.94 -15.01 6.56
N VAL A 112 26.29 -15.12 5.42
CA VAL A 112 25.51 -16.29 5.02
C VAL A 112 26.12 -16.81 3.73
N GLU A 113 26.56 -18.06 3.73
CA GLU A 113 27.02 -18.74 2.51
C GLU A 113 26.02 -19.84 2.17
N ILE A 114 25.35 -19.71 1.02
CA ILE A 114 24.36 -20.68 0.56
C ILE A 114 25.04 -22.01 0.23
N ASN A 115 24.47 -23.10 0.71
CA ASN A 115 24.93 -24.45 0.36
C ASN A 115 24.80 -24.64 -1.17
N PRO A 116 25.90 -24.96 -1.85
CA PRO A 116 25.91 -25.09 -3.30
C PRO A 116 24.89 -26.09 -3.86
N LEU A 117 24.51 -27.11 -3.08
CA LEU A 117 23.50 -28.10 -3.47
C LEU A 117 22.11 -27.48 -3.67
N TRP A 118 21.82 -26.35 -3.02
CA TRP A 118 20.53 -25.66 -3.16
C TRP A 118 20.49 -24.66 -4.33
N LEU A 119 21.65 -24.25 -4.88
CA LEU A 119 21.69 -23.21 -5.91
C LEU A 119 20.88 -23.53 -7.17
N PRO A 120 20.94 -24.74 -7.75
CA PRO A 120 20.11 -25.08 -8.90
C PRO A 120 18.62 -24.98 -8.57
N TYR A 121 18.21 -25.61 -7.47
CA TYR A 121 16.82 -25.60 -7.02
C TYR A 121 16.29 -24.19 -6.79
N LEU A 122 17.05 -23.33 -6.10
CA LEU A 122 16.65 -21.94 -5.83
C LEU A 122 16.52 -21.12 -7.11
N ARG A 123 17.38 -21.36 -8.11
CA ARG A 123 17.31 -20.67 -9.41
C ARG A 123 16.11 -21.12 -10.24
N GLU A 124 15.90 -22.42 -10.34
CA GLU A 124 14.78 -22.99 -11.11
C GLU A 124 13.42 -22.66 -10.51
N ASN A 125 13.34 -22.54 -9.19
CA ASN A 125 12.09 -22.31 -8.47
C ASN A 125 11.96 -20.89 -7.92
N TYR A 126 12.78 -19.94 -8.37
CA TYR A 126 12.82 -18.57 -7.81
C TYR A 126 11.46 -17.90 -7.78
N ASP A 127 10.71 -17.94 -8.87
CA ASP A 127 9.43 -17.27 -8.99
C ASP A 127 8.36 -17.88 -8.07
N ILE A 128 8.31 -19.21 -8.00
CA ILE A 128 7.35 -19.89 -7.13
C ILE A 128 7.69 -19.69 -5.65
N LEU A 129 8.97 -19.73 -5.28
CA LEU A 129 9.41 -19.51 -3.90
C LEU A 129 9.14 -18.07 -3.47
N THR A 130 9.40 -17.10 -4.34
CA THR A 130 9.12 -15.69 -4.11
C THR A 130 7.62 -15.47 -3.97
N SER A 131 6.81 -16.04 -4.86
CA SER A 131 5.34 -15.94 -4.79
C SER A 131 4.80 -16.56 -3.51
N PHE A 132 5.33 -17.70 -3.08
CA PHE A 132 4.95 -18.33 -1.82
C PHE A 132 5.33 -17.47 -0.59
N ALA A 133 6.51 -16.85 -0.60
CA ALA A 133 6.92 -15.95 0.45
C ALA A 133 5.99 -14.71 0.54
N TYR A 134 5.61 -14.13 -0.61
CA TYR A 134 4.63 -13.03 -0.66
C TYR A 134 3.26 -13.45 -0.17
N TRP A 135 2.80 -14.64 -0.52
CA TRP A 135 1.53 -15.18 -0.03
C TRP A 135 1.54 -15.35 1.50
N GLY A 136 2.63 -15.90 2.04
CA GLY A 136 2.84 -16.02 3.49
C GLY A 136 2.84 -14.66 4.19
N LEU A 137 3.54 -13.67 3.63
CA LEU A 137 3.57 -12.31 4.16
C LEU A 137 2.19 -11.63 4.07
N THR A 138 1.46 -11.85 2.97
CA THR A 138 0.09 -11.35 2.81
C THR A 138 -0.81 -11.86 3.94
N ASN A 139 -0.82 -13.17 4.19
CA ASN A 139 -1.62 -13.76 5.24
C ASN A 139 -1.22 -13.25 6.63
N PHE A 140 0.08 -13.15 6.90
CA PHE A 140 0.61 -12.58 8.14
C PHE A 140 0.11 -11.16 8.39
N LEU A 141 0.15 -10.31 7.37
CA LEU A 141 -0.28 -8.92 7.47
C LEU A 141 -1.81 -8.79 7.49
N GLN A 142 -2.55 -9.63 6.76
CA GLN A 142 -4.01 -9.60 6.75
C GLN A 142 -4.59 -9.85 8.14
N VAL A 143 -4.02 -10.80 8.90
CA VAL A 143 -4.43 -11.07 10.29
C VAL A 143 -4.19 -9.85 11.19
N ARG A 144 -3.16 -9.05 10.92
CA ARG A 144 -2.81 -7.85 11.71
C ARG A 144 -3.51 -6.58 11.26
N ASN A 145 -4.04 -6.61 10.06
CA ASN A 145 -4.74 -5.49 9.41
C ASN A 145 -6.09 -5.99 8.81
N PRO A 146 -7.01 -6.56 9.63
CA PRO A 146 -8.17 -7.29 9.12
C PRO A 146 -9.13 -6.42 8.30
N ASN A 147 -9.18 -5.13 8.59
CA ASN A 147 -10.09 -4.18 7.93
C ASN A 147 -9.41 -3.33 6.84
N VAL A 148 -8.15 -3.63 6.52
CA VAL A 148 -7.42 -2.89 5.49
C VAL A 148 -7.60 -3.59 4.14
N PRO A 149 -8.10 -2.90 3.11
CA PRO A 149 -8.33 -3.51 1.81
C PRO A 149 -7.02 -3.79 1.06
N ASN A 150 -7.06 -4.79 0.18
CA ASN A 150 -6.02 -5.06 -0.83
C ASN A 150 -4.58 -5.18 -0.29
N ILE A 151 -4.38 -5.91 0.82
CA ILE A 151 -3.04 -6.16 1.39
C ILE A 151 -2.03 -6.65 0.32
N PRO A 152 -2.36 -7.59 -0.59
CA PRO A 152 -1.42 -8.03 -1.63
C PRO A 152 -0.87 -6.88 -2.48
N ASN A 153 -1.73 -5.93 -2.85
CA ASN A 153 -1.32 -4.78 -3.65
C ASN A 153 -0.43 -3.76 -2.90
N LYS A 154 -0.37 -3.87 -1.58
CA LYS A 154 0.44 -3.02 -0.70
C LYS A 154 1.85 -3.56 -0.43
N LEU A 155 2.11 -4.81 -0.77
CA LEU A 155 3.40 -5.44 -0.56
C LEU A 155 4.38 -5.19 -1.69
N ILE A 156 3.86 -4.99 -2.89
CA ILE A 156 4.66 -4.76 -4.09
C ILE A 156 4.38 -3.32 -4.52
N LYS A 157 5.42 -2.47 -4.47
CA LYS A 157 5.32 -1.15 -5.10
C LYS A 157 5.14 -1.36 -6.60
N LYS A 158 4.00 -0.95 -7.13
CA LYS A 158 3.88 -0.79 -8.57
C LYS A 158 4.72 0.44 -8.95
N GLU A 159 5.74 0.25 -9.75
CA GLU A 159 6.57 1.34 -10.27
C GLU A 159 5.71 2.31 -11.10
N GLU A 160 4.69 1.79 -11.76
CA GLU A 160 3.70 2.58 -12.49
C GLU A 160 2.29 2.30 -11.96
N ARG A 161 1.57 3.37 -11.65
CA ARG A 161 0.13 3.28 -11.37
C ARG A 161 -0.62 2.92 -12.64
N SER A 162 -1.70 2.16 -12.52
CA SER A 162 -2.60 1.89 -13.62
C SER A 162 -3.11 3.20 -14.21
N SER A 163 -3.23 3.26 -15.53
CA SER A 163 -3.78 4.44 -16.19
C SER A 163 -5.26 4.61 -15.83
N LEU A 164 -5.64 5.82 -15.42
CA LEU A 164 -7.04 6.18 -15.12
C LEU A 164 -7.81 6.64 -16.38
N LEU A 165 -7.41 6.18 -17.57
CA LEU A 165 -8.02 6.61 -18.84
C LEU A 165 -9.51 6.28 -18.91
N GLU A 166 -9.94 5.11 -18.46
CA GLU A 166 -11.35 4.70 -18.52
C GLU A 166 -12.19 5.51 -17.52
N GLN A 167 -11.69 5.76 -16.31
CA GLN A 167 -12.33 6.63 -15.32
C GLN A 167 -12.42 8.07 -15.84
N ARG A 168 -11.38 8.54 -16.50
CA ARG A 168 -11.38 9.85 -17.14
C ARG A 168 -12.38 9.94 -18.30
N LYS A 169 -12.55 8.87 -19.09
CA LYS A 169 -13.58 8.80 -20.14
C LYS A 169 -15.00 8.92 -19.57
N PHE A 170 -15.27 8.28 -18.44
CA PHE A 170 -16.56 8.39 -17.76
C PHE A 170 -16.89 9.85 -17.42
N TRP A 171 -15.98 10.56 -16.76
CA TRP A 171 -16.16 11.96 -16.41
C TRP A 171 -16.22 12.89 -17.62
N ASN A 172 -15.32 12.70 -18.59
CA ASN A 172 -15.32 13.49 -19.83
C ASN A 172 -16.62 13.32 -20.63
N THR A 173 -17.17 12.11 -20.65
CA THR A 173 -18.45 11.85 -21.30
C THR A 173 -19.58 12.64 -20.62
N ALA A 174 -19.66 12.63 -19.30
CA ALA A 174 -20.66 13.39 -18.57
C ALA A 174 -20.50 14.92 -18.81
N ILE A 175 -19.28 15.44 -18.73
CA ILE A 175 -18.99 16.85 -18.94
C ILE A 175 -19.36 17.30 -20.37
N ASN A 176 -19.00 16.51 -21.38
CA ASN A 176 -19.31 16.81 -22.77
C ASN A 176 -20.82 16.75 -23.08
N ASN A 177 -21.61 16.07 -22.24
CA ASN A 177 -23.07 15.99 -22.35
C ASN A 177 -23.78 16.86 -21.29
N GLY A 178 -23.15 17.93 -20.83
CA GLY A 178 -23.78 19.00 -20.08
C GLY A 178 -23.59 18.97 -18.56
N LEU A 179 -22.81 18.00 -18.01
CA LEU A 179 -22.50 18.03 -16.60
C LEU A 179 -21.58 19.19 -16.26
N VAL A 180 -22.01 20.08 -15.38
CA VAL A 180 -21.17 21.12 -14.80
C VAL A 180 -20.43 20.54 -13.61
N VAL A 181 -19.12 20.31 -13.74
CA VAL A 181 -18.28 19.78 -12.67
C VAL A 181 -17.49 20.89 -11.99
N ARG A 182 -17.54 20.91 -10.67
CA ARG A 182 -16.73 21.79 -9.83
C ARG A 182 -15.79 20.96 -8.96
N CYS A 183 -14.60 21.49 -8.70
CA CYS A 183 -13.70 20.88 -7.73
C CYS A 183 -14.39 20.83 -6.35
N LEU A 184 -14.49 19.65 -5.74
CA LEU A 184 -15.15 19.46 -4.45
C LEU A 184 -14.62 20.39 -3.37
N TYR A 185 -13.36 20.73 -3.46
CA TYR A 185 -12.60 21.42 -2.42
C TYR A 185 -12.62 22.94 -2.57
N THR A 186 -12.49 23.45 -3.80
CA THR A 186 -12.34 24.89 -4.09
C THR A 186 -13.55 25.51 -4.75
N ASP A 187 -14.51 24.69 -5.17
CA ASP A 187 -15.67 25.10 -5.97
C ASP A 187 -15.33 25.69 -7.37
N LYS A 188 -14.07 25.63 -7.77
CA LYS A 188 -13.60 26.05 -9.10
C LYS A 188 -14.24 25.18 -10.18
N LEU A 189 -14.75 25.84 -11.25
CA LEU A 189 -15.27 25.13 -12.44
C LEU A 189 -14.15 24.36 -13.12
N LEU A 190 -14.41 23.12 -13.50
CA LEU A 190 -13.46 22.23 -14.16
C LEU A 190 -13.95 21.89 -15.58
N ALA A 191 -13.07 22.05 -16.56
CA ALA A 191 -13.32 21.67 -17.95
C ALA A 191 -12.55 20.39 -18.32
N VAL A 192 -12.97 19.77 -19.41
CA VAL A 192 -12.26 18.61 -19.98
C VAL A 192 -10.78 18.99 -20.23
N ARG A 193 -9.85 18.14 -19.79
CA ARG A 193 -8.39 18.32 -19.82
C ARG A 193 -7.80 19.33 -18.80
N GLU A 194 -8.62 19.97 -17.98
CA GLU A 194 -8.18 20.94 -16.96
C GLU A 194 -8.28 20.40 -15.53
N TYR A 195 -8.42 19.08 -15.35
CA TYR A 195 -8.52 18.45 -14.05
C TYR A 195 -7.64 17.20 -13.96
N GLU A 196 -7.31 16.84 -12.74
CA GLU A 196 -6.81 15.52 -12.38
C GLU A 196 -7.92 14.68 -11.73
N LEU A 197 -7.77 13.35 -11.75
CA LEU A 197 -8.63 12.47 -10.96
C LEU A 197 -8.01 12.28 -9.59
N ASP A 198 -8.69 12.74 -8.57
CA ASP A 198 -8.32 12.54 -7.17
C ASP A 198 -9.03 11.31 -6.61
N HIS A 199 -8.28 10.52 -5.83
CA HIS A 199 -8.86 9.50 -4.97
C HIS A 199 -9.38 10.17 -3.71
N PHE A 200 -10.69 10.22 -3.52
CA PHE A 200 -11.31 10.84 -2.34
C PHE A 200 -10.75 10.25 -1.04
N ILE A 201 -10.84 8.93 -0.87
CA ILE A 201 -10.01 8.20 0.11
C ILE A 201 -8.68 7.88 -0.55
N PRO A 202 -7.54 8.22 0.07
CA PRO A 202 -6.22 8.07 -0.55
C PRO A 202 -5.95 6.68 -1.10
N TRP A 203 -5.34 6.63 -2.29
CA TRP A 203 -4.96 5.36 -2.93
C TRP A 203 -4.07 4.50 -2.04
N SER A 204 -3.19 5.10 -1.25
CA SER A 204 -2.34 4.39 -0.28
C SER A 204 -3.14 3.61 0.77
N PHE A 205 -4.40 4.00 1.04
CA PHE A 205 -5.30 3.23 1.89
C PHE A 205 -6.10 2.20 1.10
N VAL A 206 -6.78 2.59 0.01
CA VAL A 206 -7.69 1.69 -0.72
C VAL A 206 -6.97 0.73 -1.66
N SER A 207 -5.89 1.17 -2.31
CA SER A 207 -5.09 0.44 -3.31
C SER A 207 -5.92 -0.16 -4.45
N HIS A 208 -6.93 0.61 -4.89
CA HIS A 208 -7.76 0.34 -6.07
C HIS A 208 -8.20 1.64 -6.72
N ASP A 209 -8.65 1.56 -7.97
CA ASP A 209 -9.09 2.68 -8.79
C ASP A 209 -10.58 2.60 -9.10
N LEU A 210 -11.41 2.16 -8.12
CA LEU A 210 -12.85 2.06 -8.26
C LEU A 210 -13.46 3.45 -8.48
N LEU A 211 -14.36 3.51 -9.45
CA LEU A 211 -14.90 4.76 -9.98
C LEU A 211 -15.53 5.65 -8.92
N TRP A 212 -16.28 5.07 -7.99
CA TRP A 212 -16.97 5.82 -6.93
C TRP A 212 -16.05 6.58 -5.97
N ASN A 213 -14.75 6.23 -5.92
CA ASN A 213 -13.73 6.92 -5.12
C ASN A 213 -12.95 7.98 -5.90
N LEU A 214 -13.25 8.16 -7.21
CA LEU A 214 -12.48 9.01 -8.11
C LEU A 214 -13.29 10.22 -8.56
N MET A 215 -12.75 11.40 -8.37
CA MET A 215 -13.43 12.67 -8.67
C MET A 215 -12.50 13.63 -9.41
N PRO A 216 -12.99 14.37 -10.42
CA PRO A 216 -12.27 15.50 -10.97
C PRO A 216 -11.92 16.54 -9.90
N ALA A 217 -10.66 16.94 -9.84
CA ALA A 217 -10.15 17.94 -8.89
C ALA A 217 -9.11 18.86 -9.57
N ASP A 218 -8.95 20.05 -9.00
CA ASP A 218 -7.86 20.93 -9.37
C ASP A 218 -6.51 20.29 -9.03
N ALA A 219 -5.55 20.31 -9.96
CA ALA A 219 -4.27 19.63 -9.83
C ALA A 219 -3.46 20.12 -8.61
N SER A 220 -3.50 21.42 -8.32
CA SER A 220 -2.77 22.00 -7.18
C SER A 220 -3.33 21.53 -5.85
N ILE A 221 -4.66 21.40 -5.79
CA ILE A 221 -5.37 20.93 -4.61
C ILE A 221 -5.20 19.42 -4.40
N ASN A 222 -5.27 18.65 -5.48
CA ASN A 222 -4.99 17.22 -5.45
C ASN A 222 -3.57 16.95 -4.89
N SER A 223 -2.57 17.69 -5.35
CA SER A 223 -1.20 17.62 -4.83
C SER A 223 -1.12 18.00 -3.34
N SER A 224 -1.82 19.04 -2.90
CA SER A 224 -1.86 19.48 -1.50
C SER A 224 -2.54 18.46 -0.58
N LYS A 225 -3.62 17.86 -1.03
CA LYS A 225 -4.32 16.80 -0.30
C LYS A 225 -3.45 15.55 -0.18
N SER A 226 -2.79 15.14 -1.27
CA SER A 226 -1.91 13.97 -1.27
C SER A 226 -2.55 12.74 -0.59
N ASN A 227 -1.90 12.15 0.40
CA ASN A 227 -2.37 10.98 1.15
C ASN A 227 -3.21 11.32 2.39
N LYS A 228 -3.85 12.49 2.43
CA LYS A 228 -4.67 12.89 3.57
C LYS A 228 -6.15 12.63 3.34
N LEU A 229 -6.90 12.49 4.43
CA LEU A 229 -8.33 12.19 4.44
C LEU A 229 -9.14 13.49 4.41
N PRO A 230 -10.04 13.69 3.44
CA PRO A 230 -10.91 14.87 3.40
C PRO A 230 -11.97 14.81 4.50
N ASP A 231 -12.46 15.98 4.92
CA ASP A 231 -13.59 16.08 5.84
C ASP A 231 -14.87 15.53 5.18
N LEU A 232 -15.36 14.38 5.68
CA LEU A 232 -16.54 13.72 5.11
C LEU A 232 -17.79 14.61 5.14
N LYS A 233 -18.00 15.34 6.22
CA LYS A 233 -19.22 16.16 6.37
C LYS A 233 -19.28 17.27 5.34
N LEU A 234 -18.12 17.81 4.95
CA LEU A 234 -18.03 18.90 3.98
C LEU A 234 -18.07 18.43 2.53
N TYR A 235 -17.37 17.33 2.23
CA TYR A 235 -17.05 17.00 0.85
C TYR A 235 -17.79 15.75 0.32
N LEU A 236 -18.21 14.82 1.20
CA LEU A 236 -18.85 13.59 0.75
C LEU A 236 -20.24 13.85 0.10
N PRO A 237 -21.09 14.76 0.58
CA PRO A 237 -22.33 15.09 -0.10
C PRO A 237 -22.11 15.57 -1.54
N LYS A 238 -21.12 16.45 -1.76
CA LYS A 238 -20.77 16.94 -3.09
C LYS A 238 -20.25 15.82 -4.00
N LEU A 239 -19.45 14.90 -3.45
CA LEU A 239 -18.98 13.72 -4.17
C LEU A 239 -20.15 12.85 -4.63
N ALA A 240 -21.05 12.49 -3.72
CA ALA A 240 -22.20 11.64 -4.01
C ALA A 240 -23.12 12.25 -5.09
N GLU A 241 -23.46 13.52 -4.95
CA GLU A 241 -24.31 14.26 -5.91
C GLU A 241 -23.63 14.33 -7.31
N ALA A 242 -22.33 14.59 -7.36
CA ALA A 242 -21.59 14.63 -8.62
C ALA A 242 -21.55 13.25 -9.32
N HIS A 243 -21.33 12.17 -8.53
CA HIS A 243 -21.37 10.80 -9.06
C HIS A 243 -22.76 10.43 -9.59
N GLN A 244 -23.81 10.77 -8.85
CA GLN A 244 -25.18 10.51 -9.29
C GLN A 244 -25.48 11.23 -10.61
N ALA A 245 -25.15 12.52 -10.72
CA ALA A 245 -25.35 13.28 -11.95
C ALA A 245 -24.57 12.71 -13.14
N ALA A 246 -23.32 12.34 -12.92
CA ALA A 246 -22.49 11.73 -13.95
C ALA A 246 -23.04 10.35 -14.40
N LEU A 247 -23.54 9.53 -13.45
CA LEU A 247 -24.18 8.25 -13.76
C LEU A 247 -25.45 8.43 -14.60
N ARG A 248 -26.33 9.35 -14.24
CA ARG A 248 -27.57 9.63 -15.00
C ARG A 248 -27.25 9.92 -16.46
N ILE A 249 -26.33 10.84 -16.72
CA ILE A 249 -25.94 11.22 -18.08
C ILE A 249 -25.35 10.02 -18.85
N ASN A 250 -24.41 9.27 -18.23
CA ASN A 250 -23.78 8.14 -18.91
C ASN A 250 -24.78 7.02 -19.22
N LEU A 251 -25.76 6.77 -18.35
CA LEU A 251 -26.83 5.80 -18.58
C LEU A 251 -27.80 6.25 -19.67
N GLU A 252 -28.21 7.54 -19.67
CA GLU A 252 -29.13 8.11 -20.67
C GLU A 252 -28.56 8.03 -22.09
N ILE A 253 -27.27 8.24 -22.28
CA ILE A 253 -26.62 8.11 -23.60
C ILE A 253 -26.29 6.66 -24.01
N GLY A 254 -26.73 5.69 -23.20
CA GLY A 254 -26.58 4.26 -23.49
C GLY A 254 -25.14 3.74 -23.40
N ARG A 255 -24.22 4.47 -22.84
CA ARG A 255 -22.87 4.00 -22.56
C ARG A 255 -22.84 3.16 -21.29
N GLN A 256 -23.22 1.89 -21.40
CA GLN A 256 -22.91 0.92 -20.36
C GLN A 256 -21.41 0.59 -20.43
N ASN A 257 -20.67 1.05 -19.46
CA ASN A 257 -19.27 0.71 -19.27
C ASN A 257 -19.16 -0.24 -18.09
N LYS A 258 -18.41 -1.35 -18.23
CA LYS A 258 -18.11 -2.30 -17.16
C LYS A 258 -17.61 -1.61 -15.90
N LEU A 259 -16.95 -0.46 -16.04
CA LEU A 259 -16.47 0.38 -14.93
C LEU A 259 -17.61 0.86 -14.00
N MET A 260 -18.86 0.98 -14.50
CA MET A 260 -20.00 1.36 -13.65
C MET A 260 -20.37 0.25 -12.67
N GLU A 261 -19.97 -1.02 -12.94
CA GLU A 261 -20.15 -2.12 -11.98
C GLU A 261 -19.40 -1.88 -10.66
N ASP A 262 -18.44 -0.95 -10.64
CA ASP A 262 -17.74 -0.54 -9.40
C ASP A 262 -18.72 -0.09 -8.31
N TYR A 263 -19.88 0.48 -8.69
CA TYR A 263 -20.90 0.91 -7.73
C TYR A 263 -21.62 -0.25 -7.02
N LEU A 264 -21.55 -1.48 -7.55
CA LEU A 264 -22.05 -2.67 -6.86
C LEU A 264 -21.35 -2.89 -5.50
N SER A 265 -20.13 -2.41 -5.36
CA SER A 265 -19.41 -2.45 -4.09
C SER A 265 -19.97 -1.50 -3.01
N LEU A 266 -20.83 -0.55 -3.41
CA LEU A 266 -21.63 0.27 -2.50
C LEU A 266 -22.96 -0.42 -2.11
N GLY A 267 -23.22 -1.63 -2.60
CA GLY A 267 -24.45 -2.41 -2.36
C GLY A 267 -25.60 -2.12 -3.30
N HIS A 268 -25.39 -1.30 -4.34
CA HIS A 268 -26.43 -0.84 -5.26
C HIS A 268 -25.99 -0.90 -6.72
N THR A 269 -26.94 -1.12 -7.63
CA THR A 269 -26.63 -1.05 -9.06
C THR A 269 -26.38 0.41 -9.50
N PRO A 270 -25.64 0.63 -10.61
CA PRO A 270 -25.47 1.99 -11.16
C PRO A 270 -26.81 2.70 -11.40
N GLN A 271 -27.83 1.93 -11.86
CA GLN A 271 -29.18 2.43 -12.07
C GLN A 271 -29.87 2.88 -10.77
N ASP A 272 -29.72 2.07 -9.70
CA ASP A 272 -30.27 2.42 -8.39
C ASP A 272 -29.65 3.71 -7.87
N VAL A 273 -28.31 3.80 -7.91
CA VAL A 273 -27.59 5.03 -7.46
C VAL A 273 -28.02 6.25 -8.27
N ALA A 274 -28.19 6.11 -9.60
CA ALA A 274 -28.63 7.20 -10.46
C ALA A 274 -30.03 7.70 -10.11
N MET A 275 -30.92 6.83 -9.61
CA MET A 275 -32.34 7.14 -9.35
C MET A 275 -32.67 7.40 -7.89
N MET A 276 -31.73 7.20 -6.96
CA MET A 276 -31.91 7.47 -5.53
C MET A 276 -32.34 8.91 -5.28
N ASP A 277 -33.20 9.12 -4.30
CA ASP A 277 -33.37 10.44 -3.72
C ASP A 277 -32.12 10.85 -2.94
N ARG A 278 -32.07 12.12 -2.56
CA ARG A 278 -30.87 12.68 -1.93
C ARG A 278 -30.52 12.02 -0.59
N GLU A 279 -31.53 11.69 0.21
CA GLU A 279 -31.33 11.12 1.55
C GLU A 279 -30.71 9.72 1.44
N HIS A 280 -31.30 8.82 0.65
CA HIS A 280 -30.79 7.48 0.41
C HIS A 280 -29.41 7.48 -0.27
N LEU A 281 -29.17 8.42 -1.20
CA LEU A 281 -27.88 8.59 -1.83
C LEU A 281 -26.78 8.93 -0.81
N LEU A 282 -27.04 9.89 0.06
CA LEU A 282 -26.07 10.28 1.08
C LEU A 282 -25.83 9.14 2.08
N ASP A 283 -26.88 8.46 2.51
CA ASP A 283 -26.75 7.30 3.40
C ASP A 283 -25.89 6.20 2.79
N CYS A 284 -26.10 5.87 1.52
CA CYS A 284 -25.29 4.89 0.79
C CYS A 284 -23.80 5.24 0.82
N PHE A 285 -23.47 6.49 0.50
CA PHE A 285 -22.07 6.94 0.51
C PHE A 285 -21.50 7.00 1.93
N PHE A 286 -22.24 7.55 2.91
CA PHE A 286 -21.76 7.61 4.30
C PHE A 286 -21.55 6.23 4.91
N GLN A 287 -22.39 5.24 4.63
CA GLN A 287 -22.23 3.87 5.10
C GLN A 287 -20.91 3.24 4.62
N THR A 288 -20.48 3.56 3.40
CA THR A 288 -19.25 3.05 2.82
C THR A 288 -18.01 3.84 3.29
N PHE A 289 -18.06 5.16 3.19
CA PHE A 289 -16.89 6.01 3.41
C PHE A 289 -16.55 6.23 4.88
N THR A 290 -17.54 6.24 5.78
CA THR A 290 -17.29 6.47 7.22
C THR A 290 -16.41 5.40 7.85
N PRO A 291 -16.69 4.09 7.73
CA PRO A 291 -15.82 3.06 8.30
C PRO A 291 -14.44 3.06 7.65
N MET A 292 -14.33 3.25 6.34
CA MET A 292 -13.03 3.32 5.65
C MET A 292 -12.18 4.47 6.17
N THR A 293 -12.77 5.67 6.32
CA THR A 293 -12.08 6.85 6.83
C THR A 293 -11.65 6.65 8.28
N GLN A 294 -12.50 6.04 9.11
CA GLN A 294 -12.15 5.74 10.50
C GLN A 294 -10.99 4.76 10.59
N ILE A 295 -10.98 3.70 9.78
CA ILE A 295 -9.89 2.73 9.73
C ILE A 295 -8.59 3.41 9.28
N ALA A 296 -8.66 4.20 8.21
CA ALA A 296 -7.50 4.94 7.72
C ALA A 296 -6.96 5.92 8.77
N HIS A 297 -7.84 6.64 9.48
CA HIS A 297 -7.46 7.53 10.58
C HIS A 297 -6.74 6.76 11.70
N ASN A 298 -7.25 5.59 12.09
CA ASN A 298 -6.63 4.72 13.10
C ASN A 298 -5.25 4.21 12.67
N MET A 299 -5.00 4.10 11.36
CA MET A 299 -3.68 3.78 10.79
C MET A 299 -2.75 5.01 10.73
N GLY A 300 -3.21 6.19 11.18
CA GLY A 300 -2.42 7.42 11.22
C GLY A 300 -2.48 8.26 9.94
N PHE A 301 -3.44 8.03 9.04
CA PHE A 301 -3.69 8.97 7.95
C PHE A 301 -4.23 10.27 8.52
N GLU A 302 -3.63 11.39 8.12
CA GLU A 302 -3.97 12.72 8.63
C GLU A 302 -5.26 13.23 7.99
N SER A 303 -6.06 13.96 8.78
CA SER A 303 -7.21 14.69 8.26
C SER A 303 -6.75 15.89 7.44
N TRP A 304 -7.53 16.23 6.41
CA TRP A 304 -7.29 17.37 5.54
C TRP A 304 -8.58 18.17 5.31
N LYS A 305 -8.41 19.47 5.29
CA LYS A 305 -9.45 20.43 4.99
C LYS A 305 -8.82 21.60 4.22
N TYR A 306 -9.49 22.02 3.15
CA TYR A 306 -9.12 23.19 2.36
C TYR A 306 -9.82 24.43 2.92
#